data_95031a67d541abe9c089668088f53ebc
#
_entry.id   95031a67d541abe9c089668088f53ebc
#
_cell.length_a   1.000
_cell.length_b   1.000
_cell.length_c   1.000
_cell.angle_alpha   90.00
_cell.angle_beta   90.00
_cell.angle_gamma   90.00
#
_symmetry.space_group_name_H-M   'P 1'
#
loop_
_entity.id
_entity.type
_entity.pdbx_description
1 polymer ?
#
loop_
_entity_poly.entity_id
_entity_poly.type
_entity_poly.pdbx_seq_one_letter_code
_entity_poly.pdbx_strand_id
1 'polypeptide(L)'
;MAGTIVHLLTAMLLYEEIDKRQGRYVFDSAYKPEKRYFVAGNICPDGIMARTNYERSMKLHTHFRDGIPDGSFDKEGMVSLFERRMLAFWKEHIEDEKEMPGLYLGYVTHMMTDEAFILKERPRFFERIAAIGLTQKDVETFIWFNKETDQVDFRLINENPILQEAYQILEQIEPYEIKGMITKDELTQSRQWILEHFFKEGHEVEETRYLWYRDMMQFVEKMKEQIMERLFKEEYLCISV
;
A
#
# COMPACT_ATOMS: atom_id res chain seq x y z
N MET A 1 -3.00 -0.51 9.04
CA MET A 1 -2.52 -0.42 7.66
C MET A 1 -1.37 -1.37 7.54
N ALA A 2 -1.14 -1.90 6.37
CA ALA A 2 -0.01 -2.78 6.13
C ALA A 2 1.32 -2.01 6.28
N GLY A 3 2.44 -2.72 6.42
CA GLY A 3 3.77 -2.12 6.43
C GLY A 3 4.19 -1.60 5.06
N THR A 4 5.14 -0.68 5.03
CA THR A 4 5.63 -0.06 3.77
C THR A 4 6.20 -1.11 2.81
N ILE A 5 6.94 -2.07 3.31
CA ILE A 5 7.56 -3.10 2.47
C ILE A 5 6.53 -4.15 2.03
N VAL A 6 5.47 -4.39 2.83
CA VAL A 6 4.32 -5.20 2.38
C VAL A 6 3.68 -4.57 1.12
N HIS A 7 3.50 -3.25 1.09
CA HIS A 7 2.99 -2.55 -0.10
C HIS A 7 3.94 -2.67 -1.29
N LEU A 8 5.24 -2.44 -1.09
CA LEU A 8 6.23 -2.58 -2.15
C LEU A 8 6.32 -4.00 -2.70
N LEU A 9 6.33 -5.01 -1.85
CA LEU A 9 6.36 -6.40 -2.29
C LEU A 9 5.09 -6.77 -3.06
N THR A 10 3.91 -6.36 -2.54
CA THR A 10 2.64 -6.54 -3.24
C THR A 10 2.66 -5.89 -4.61
N ALA A 11 3.16 -4.66 -4.71
CA ALA A 11 3.28 -3.93 -5.98
C ALA A 11 4.19 -4.65 -6.97
N MET A 12 5.36 -5.11 -6.53
CA MET A 12 6.31 -5.82 -7.40
C MET A 12 5.72 -7.11 -7.96
N LEU A 13 5.12 -7.94 -7.09
CA LEU A 13 4.52 -9.22 -7.51
C LEU A 13 3.26 -9.02 -8.37
N LEU A 14 2.47 -8.00 -8.05
CA LEU A 14 1.29 -7.65 -8.83
C LEU A 14 1.67 -7.15 -10.23
N TYR A 15 2.69 -6.30 -10.32
CA TYR A 15 3.16 -5.82 -11.61
C TYR A 15 3.67 -6.94 -12.52
N GLU A 16 4.42 -7.89 -11.98
CA GLU A 16 4.83 -9.07 -12.75
C GLU A 16 3.63 -9.88 -13.27
N GLU A 17 2.55 -9.95 -12.50
CA GLU A 17 1.35 -10.64 -12.93
C GLU A 17 0.60 -9.84 -14.00
N ILE A 18 0.52 -8.50 -13.87
CA ILE A 18 -0.02 -7.60 -14.90
C ILE A 18 0.74 -7.80 -16.21
N ASP A 19 2.07 -7.76 -16.17
CA ASP A 19 2.92 -7.90 -17.36
C ASP A 19 2.75 -9.26 -18.04
N LYS A 20 2.67 -10.35 -17.28
CA LYS A 20 2.42 -11.71 -17.80
C LYS A 20 1.05 -11.87 -18.48
N ARG A 21 0.03 -11.15 -17.99
CA ARG A 21 -1.35 -11.27 -18.49
C ARG A 21 -1.69 -10.34 -19.65
N GLN A 22 -0.85 -9.36 -19.96
CA GLN A 22 -1.08 -8.39 -21.04
C GLN A 22 -1.32 -9.01 -22.43
N GLY A 23 -0.88 -10.24 -22.66
CA GLY A 23 -1.16 -10.97 -23.89
C GLY A 23 -2.44 -11.83 -23.86
N ARG A 24 -3.12 -11.95 -22.73
CA ARG A 24 -4.26 -12.89 -22.53
C ARG A 24 -5.59 -12.20 -22.29
N TYR A 25 -5.60 -10.97 -21.84
CA TYR A 25 -6.80 -10.18 -21.62
C TYR A 25 -6.75 -8.98 -22.53
N VAL A 26 -7.83 -8.73 -23.22
CA VAL A 26 -8.05 -7.52 -24.00
C VAL A 26 -8.18 -6.38 -22.98
N PHE A 27 -7.02 -5.84 -22.52
CA PHE A 27 -7.00 -4.43 -22.19
C PHE A 27 -7.48 -3.72 -23.44
N ASP A 28 -8.29 -2.71 -23.32
CA ASP A 28 -8.44 -1.77 -24.41
C ASP A 28 -7.00 -1.40 -24.82
N SER A 29 -6.62 -1.72 -26.03
CA SER A 29 -5.28 -2.16 -26.45
C SER A 29 -4.13 -1.17 -26.27
N ALA A 30 -4.33 -0.06 -25.58
CA ALA A 30 -3.41 1.08 -25.51
C ALA A 30 -2.87 1.39 -24.11
N TYR A 31 -3.55 1.03 -23.01
CA TYR A 31 -3.06 1.34 -21.66
C TYR A 31 -2.15 0.25 -21.10
N LYS A 32 -0.92 0.63 -20.75
CA LYS A 32 0.06 -0.20 -20.03
C LYS A 32 0.68 0.61 -18.90
N PRO A 33 0.52 0.20 -17.62
CA PRO A 33 1.23 0.85 -16.55
C PRO A 33 2.75 0.68 -16.71
N GLU A 34 3.52 1.71 -16.40
CA GLU A 34 4.97 1.64 -16.29
C GLU A 34 5.34 1.19 -14.88
N LYS A 35 6.21 0.18 -14.75
CA LYS A 35 6.61 -0.41 -13.47
C LYS A 35 7.09 0.63 -12.46
N ARG A 36 7.89 1.61 -12.90
CA ARG A 36 8.43 2.65 -12.04
C ARG A 36 7.34 3.50 -11.37
N TYR A 37 6.34 3.92 -12.14
CA TYR A 37 5.22 4.71 -11.59
C TYR A 37 4.29 3.86 -10.75
N PHE A 38 4.02 2.62 -11.16
CA PHE A 38 3.19 1.71 -10.40
C PHE A 38 3.77 1.40 -9.01
N VAL A 39 5.07 1.13 -8.93
CA VAL A 39 5.77 0.90 -7.66
C VAL A 39 5.78 2.18 -6.81
N ALA A 40 6.09 3.33 -7.42
CA ALA A 40 6.08 4.62 -6.73
C ALA A 40 4.68 4.99 -6.21
N GLY A 41 3.63 4.72 -6.96
CA GLY A 41 2.25 4.94 -6.56
C GLY A 41 1.88 4.20 -5.27
N ASN A 42 2.44 3.00 -5.08
CA ASN A 42 2.18 2.18 -3.89
C ASN A 42 2.78 2.73 -2.57
N ILE A 43 3.60 3.75 -2.60
CA ILE A 43 4.08 4.45 -1.39
C ILE A 43 3.48 5.85 -1.23
N CYS A 44 2.76 6.35 -2.24
CA CYS A 44 2.22 7.70 -2.24
C CYS A 44 1.28 8.03 -1.08
N PRO A 45 0.29 7.18 -0.73
CA PRO A 45 -0.68 7.52 0.32
C PRO A 45 -0.04 7.88 1.66
N ASP A 46 1.07 7.21 2.00
CA ASP A 46 1.84 7.44 3.21
C ASP A 46 2.77 8.66 3.11
N GLY A 47 3.04 9.17 1.91
CA GLY A 47 3.89 10.33 1.67
C GLY A 47 3.46 11.59 2.41
N ILE A 48 2.18 11.70 2.73
CA ILE A 48 1.62 12.78 3.54
C ILE A 48 2.28 12.91 4.93
N MET A 49 2.86 11.84 5.45
CA MET A 49 3.55 11.86 6.75
C MET A 49 4.83 12.72 6.75
N ALA A 50 5.36 13.05 5.58
CA ALA A 50 6.49 13.98 5.43
C ALA A 50 6.05 15.46 5.50
N ARG A 51 4.74 15.76 5.55
CA ARG A 51 4.23 17.13 5.63
C ARG A 51 4.66 17.83 6.92
N THR A 52 5.12 19.07 6.79
CA THR A 52 5.35 19.93 7.94
C THR A 52 4.05 20.06 8.75
N ASN A 53 4.12 19.86 10.06
CA ASN A 53 2.95 19.82 10.96
C ASN A 53 1.95 18.71 10.61
N TYR A 54 2.45 17.54 10.20
CA TYR A 54 1.63 16.38 9.96
C TYR A 54 0.72 16.05 11.14
N GLU A 55 -0.54 15.80 10.83
CA GLU A 55 -1.57 15.31 11.76
C GLU A 55 -2.19 14.02 11.22
N ARG A 56 -2.61 13.14 12.11
CA ARG A 56 -3.23 11.84 11.74
C ARG A 56 -4.45 12.00 10.83
N SER A 57 -5.21 13.08 10.97
CA SER A 57 -6.34 13.43 10.10
C SER A 57 -5.93 13.54 8.63
N MET A 58 -4.74 14.07 8.35
CA MET A 58 -4.21 14.18 6.98
C MET A 58 -3.99 12.80 6.36
N LYS A 59 -3.49 11.82 7.14
CA LYS A 59 -3.35 10.45 6.68
C LYS A 59 -4.70 9.76 6.46
N LEU A 60 -5.70 10.04 7.29
CA LEU A 60 -7.06 9.54 7.06
C LEU A 60 -7.62 10.06 5.72
N HIS A 61 -7.35 11.31 5.39
CA HIS A 61 -7.76 11.91 4.13
C HIS A 61 -7.11 11.25 2.92
N THR A 62 -5.78 11.10 2.90
CA THR A 62 -5.07 10.44 1.79
C THR A 62 -5.42 8.95 1.68
N HIS A 63 -5.94 8.35 2.73
CA HIS A 63 -6.40 6.96 2.73
C HIS A 63 -7.92 6.81 2.58
N PHE A 64 -8.63 7.83 2.10
CA PHE A 64 -10.08 7.82 1.87
C PHE A 64 -10.93 7.46 3.09
N ARG A 65 -10.40 7.70 4.30
CA ARG A 65 -10.99 7.29 5.57
C ARG A 65 -11.58 8.44 6.39
N ASP A 66 -11.78 9.60 5.80
CA ASP A 66 -12.47 10.72 6.45
C ASP A 66 -13.82 10.27 7.00
N GLY A 67 -14.04 10.48 8.30
CA GLY A 67 -15.27 10.07 8.98
C GLY A 67 -15.47 8.56 9.12
N ILE A 68 -14.47 7.73 8.80
CA ILE A 68 -14.47 6.28 9.07
C ILE A 68 -13.59 6.02 10.29
N PRO A 69 -14.17 5.75 11.49
CA PRO A 69 -13.37 5.47 12.68
C PRO A 69 -12.58 4.17 12.55
N ASP A 70 -11.39 4.12 13.15
CA ASP A 70 -10.49 2.96 13.08
C ASP A 70 -11.14 1.62 13.51
N GLY A 71 -11.97 1.63 14.53
CA GLY A 71 -12.68 0.44 15.03
C GLY A 71 -14.04 0.19 14.37
N SER A 72 -14.31 0.80 13.21
CA SER A 72 -15.60 0.70 12.52
C SER A 72 -15.48 0.45 11.03
N PHE A 73 -14.28 0.17 10.54
CA PHE A 73 -14.06 -0.04 9.10
C PHE A 73 -14.84 -1.27 8.57
N ASP A 74 -14.96 -2.30 9.39
CA ASP A 74 -15.70 -3.54 9.11
C ASP A 74 -17.23 -3.41 9.24
N LYS A 75 -17.74 -2.27 9.70
CA LYS A 75 -19.18 -2.05 9.85
C LYS A 75 -19.85 -1.83 8.50
N GLU A 76 -21.14 -2.16 8.48
CA GLU A 76 -21.99 -1.98 7.30
C GLU A 76 -21.87 -0.57 6.70
N GLY A 77 -21.65 -0.50 5.40
CA GLY A 77 -21.53 0.74 4.64
C GLY A 77 -20.17 1.43 4.68
N MET A 78 -19.27 1.12 5.64
CA MET A 78 -17.97 1.79 5.74
C MET A 78 -17.01 1.34 4.65
N VAL A 79 -16.94 0.05 4.39
CA VAL A 79 -16.14 -0.51 3.28
C VAL A 79 -16.66 0.05 1.95
N SER A 80 -17.97 0.02 1.71
CA SER A 80 -18.56 0.55 0.49
C SER A 80 -18.36 2.08 0.32
N LEU A 81 -18.29 2.83 1.42
CA LEU A 81 -17.94 4.25 1.38
C LEU A 81 -16.49 4.45 0.95
N PHE A 82 -15.58 3.67 1.53
CA PHE A 82 -14.16 3.66 1.17
C PHE A 82 -13.97 3.30 -0.31
N GLU A 83 -14.57 2.21 -0.77
CA GLU A 83 -14.49 1.76 -2.17
C GLU A 83 -15.03 2.80 -3.17
N ARG A 84 -16.16 3.44 -2.85
CA ARG A 84 -16.68 4.54 -3.67
C ARG A 84 -15.72 5.73 -3.77
N ARG A 85 -15.04 6.09 -2.68
CA ARG A 85 -14.04 7.18 -2.69
C ARG A 85 -12.82 6.80 -3.49
N MET A 86 -12.35 5.57 -3.36
CA MET A 86 -11.24 5.04 -4.16
C MET A 86 -11.56 5.06 -5.66
N LEU A 87 -12.77 4.62 -6.05
CA LEU A 87 -13.22 4.67 -7.43
C LEU A 87 -13.41 6.12 -7.92
N ALA A 88 -13.90 7.02 -7.08
CA ALA A 88 -14.02 8.44 -7.42
C ALA A 88 -12.64 9.07 -7.68
N PHE A 89 -11.67 8.82 -6.81
CA PHE A 89 -10.29 9.26 -6.99
C PHE A 89 -9.69 8.73 -8.30
N TRP A 90 -9.87 7.44 -8.61
CA TRP A 90 -9.42 6.87 -9.87
C TRP A 90 -10.01 7.60 -11.08
N LYS A 91 -11.33 7.79 -11.10
CA LYS A 91 -12.02 8.47 -12.20
C LYS A 91 -11.61 9.93 -12.37
N GLU A 92 -11.34 10.62 -11.27
CA GLU A 92 -10.88 12.02 -11.28
C GLU A 92 -9.50 12.16 -11.91
N HIS A 93 -8.62 11.14 -11.71
CA HIS A 93 -7.22 11.20 -12.13
C HIS A 93 -6.88 10.36 -13.38
N ILE A 94 -7.87 9.91 -14.15
CA ILE A 94 -7.62 9.12 -15.38
C ILE A 94 -6.70 9.86 -16.37
N GLU A 95 -6.89 11.17 -16.54
CA GLU A 95 -6.04 11.95 -17.45
C GLU A 95 -4.61 12.11 -16.89
N ASP A 96 -4.45 12.27 -15.59
CA ASP A 96 -3.15 12.32 -14.93
C ASP A 96 -2.42 10.96 -15.01
N GLU A 97 -3.16 9.86 -14.94
CA GLU A 97 -2.64 8.50 -15.12
C GLU A 97 -2.05 8.29 -16.52
N LYS A 98 -2.61 8.94 -17.56
CA LYS A 98 -2.04 8.89 -18.92
C LYS A 98 -0.68 9.59 -19.02
N GLU A 99 -0.44 10.61 -18.20
CA GLU A 99 0.85 11.31 -18.14
C GLU A 99 1.92 10.49 -17.40
N MET A 100 1.51 9.73 -16.36
CA MET A 100 2.39 8.89 -15.53
C MET A 100 1.77 7.48 -15.35
N PRO A 101 1.78 6.66 -16.40
CA PRO A 101 1.05 5.40 -16.44
C PRO A 101 1.48 4.45 -15.34
N GLY A 102 0.60 4.19 -14.38
CA GLY A 102 0.85 3.34 -13.21
C GLY A 102 0.83 4.09 -11.88
N LEU A 103 0.98 5.42 -11.85
CA LEU A 103 1.11 6.15 -10.58
C LEU A 103 -0.18 6.10 -9.75
N TYR A 104 -1.29 6.49 -10.33
CA TYR A 104 -2.59 6.49 -9.65
C TYR A 104 -3.15 5.08 -9.51
N LEU A 105 -2.84 4.18 -10.46
CA LEU A 105 -3.16 2.76 -10.31
C LEU A 105 -2.40 2.15 -9.13
N GLY A 106 -1.12 2.48 -8.94
CA GLY A 106 -0.34 2.10 -7.79
C GLY A 106 -0.93 2.62 -6.47
N TYR A 107 -1.40 3.88 -6.47
CA TYR A 107 -2.11 4.46 -5.33
C TYR A 107 -3.37 3.64 -4.97
N VAL A 108 -4.18 3.31 -5.95
CA VAL A 108 -5.39 2.49 -5.77
C VAL A 108 -5.04 1.09 -5.23
N THR A 109 -3.99 0.45 -5.74
CA THR A 109 -3.58 -0.88 -5.26
C THR A 109 -3.03 -0.85 -3.83
N HIS A 110 -2.38 0.24 -3.39
CA HIS A 110 -2.08 0.47 -1.98
C HIS A 110 -3.36 0.47 -1.14
N MET A 111 -4.38 1.20 -1.57
CA MET A 111 -5.66 1.26 -0.85
C MET A 111 -6.35 -0.10 -0.75
N MET A 112 -6.35 -0.90 -1.83
CA MET A 112 -6.90 -2.26 -1.81
C MET A 112 -6.12 -3.18 -0.86
N THR A 113 -4.80 -3.02 -0.79
CA THR A 113 -3.95 -3.76 0.15
C THR A 113 -4.28 -3.41 1.60
N ASP A 114 -4.43 -2.12 1.90
CA ASP A 114 -4.80 -1.65 3.23
C ASP A 114 -6.20 -2.09 3.66
N GLU A 115 -7.18 -2.02 2.76
CA GLU A 115 -8.53 -2.54 3.00
C GLU A 115 -8.47 -4.01 3.45
N ALA A 116 -7.80 -4.83 2.67
CA ALA A 116 -7.69 -6.25 2.96
C ALA A 116 -6.92 -6.52 4.25
N PHE A 117 -5.85 -5.77 4.54
CA PHE A 117 -5.09 -5.88 5.78
C PHE A 117 -5.95 -5.53 7.00
N ILE A 118 -6.71 -4.44 6.93
CA ILE A 118 -7.60 -4.01 8.02
C ILE A 118 -8.68 -5.05 8.29
N LEU A 119 -9.21 -5.69 7.25
CA LEU A 119 -10.30 -6.66 7.38
C LEU A 119 -9.84 -8.07 7.75
N LYS A 120 -8.58 -8.44 7.48
CA LYS A 120 -8.11 -9.83 7.64
C LYS A 120 -6.97 -9.98 8.63
N GLU A 121 -5.88 -9.23 8.47
CA GLU A 121 -4.67 -9.47 9.26
C GLU A 121 -4.65 -8.69 10.57
N ARG A 122 -5.17 -7.47 10.57
CA ARG A 122 -5.29 -6.66 11.79
C ARG A 122 -6.18 -7.31 12.85
N PRO A 123 -7.34 -7.92 12.55
CA PRO A 123 -8.11 -8.68 13.52
C PRO A 123 -7.33 -9.85 14.12
N ARG A 124 -6.57 -10.60 13.34
CA ARG A 124 -5.71 -11.70 13.82
C ARG A 124 -4.65 -11.21 14.81
N PHE A 125 -4.01 -10.08 14.53
CA PHE A 125 -3.11 -9.44 15.48
C PHE A 125 -3.82 -9.10 16.78
N PHE A 126 -5.03 -8.51 16.72
CA PHE A 126 -5.79 -8.17 17.92
C PHE A 126 -6.26 -9.39 18.73
N GLU A 127 -6.62 -10.49 18.08
CA GLU A 127 -6.93 -11.74 18.76
C GLU A 127 -5.72 -12.27 19.55
N ARG A 128 -4.53 -12.20 18.96
CA ARG A 128 -3.28 -12.66 19.62
C ARG A 128 -2.88 -11.75 20.77
N ILE A 129 -3.00 -10.46 20.62
CA ILE A 129 -2.73 -9.48 21.67
C ILE A 129 -3.74 -9.61 22.83
N ALA A 130 -5.00 -9.92 22.53
CA ALA A 130 -6.03 -10.15 23.54
C ALA A 130 -5.69 -11.34 24.47
N ALA A 131 -4.96 -12.34 23.97
CA ALA A 131 -4.51 -13.48 24.77
C ALA A 131 -3.56 -13.10 25.91
N ILE A 132 -2.91 -11.93 25.84
CA ILE A 132 -2.07 -11.38 26.93
C ILE A 132 -2.79 -10.25 27.72
N GLY A 133 -4.09 -10.08 27.53
CA GLY A 133 -4.93 -9.13 28.27
C GLY A 133 -4.94 -7.70 27.73
N LEU A 134 -4.33 -7.43 26.56
CA LEU A 134 -4.35 -6.12 25.92
C LEU A 134 -5.55 -5.98 24.95
N THR A 135 -6.01 -4.75 24.80
CA THR A 135 -7.12 -4.39 23.91
C THR A 135 -6.68 -3.40 22.83
N GLN A 136 -7.53 -3.18 21.83
CA GLN A 136 -7.29 -2.18 20.77
C GLN A 136 -7.14 -0.74 21.29
N LYS A 137 -7.55 -0.47 22.55
CA LYS A 137 -7.49 0.87 23.16
C LYS A 137 -6.19 1.12 23.93
N ASP A 138 -5.42 0.08 24.20
CA ASP A 138 -4.20 0.18 24.97
C ASP A 138 -3.05 0.72 24.10
N VAL A 139 -2.31 1.68 24.63
CA VAL A 139 -1.14 2.26 23.96
C VAL A 139 -0.10 1.19 23.65
N GLU A 140 0.06 0.22 24.56
CA GLU A 140 1.00 -0.90 24.39
C GLU A 140 0.68 -1.76 23.16
N THR A 141 -0.62 -1.92 22.82
CA THR A 141 -1.02 -2.60 21.58
C THR A 141 -0.48 -1.91 20.33
N PHE A 142 -0.47 -0.58 20.30
CA PHE A 142 0.10 0.16 19.17
C PHE A 142 1.63 0.07 19.13
N ILE A 143 2.29 0.06 20.27
CA ILE A 143 3.75 -0.14 20.35
C ILE A 143 4.12 -1.51 19.80
N TRP A 144 3.44 -2.57 20.21
CA TRP A 144 3.62 -3.91 19.66
C TRP A 144 3.34 -3.97 18.17
N PHE A 145 2.22 -3.40 17.73
CA PHE A 145 1.85 -3.40 16.32
C PHE A 145 2.93 -2.76 15.44
N ASN A 146 3.41 -1.58 15.82
CA ASN A 146 4.45 -0.88 15.06
C ASN A 146 5.76 -1.67 15.07
N LYS A 147 6.22 -2.11 16.26
CA LYS A 147 7.45 -2.91 16.37
C LYS A 147 7.40 -4.15 15.49
N GLU A 148 6.32 -4.89 15.52
CA GLU A 148 6.20 -6.14 14.75
C GLU A 148 5.96 -5.91 13.26
N THR A 149 5.34 -4.80 12.88
CA THR A 149 5.25 -4.38 11.48
C THR A 149 6.64 -4.11 10.91
N ASP A 150 7.48 -3.36 11.64
CA ASP A 150 8.87 -3.08 11.23
C ASP A 150 9.68 -4.39 11.12
N GLN A 151 9.54 -5.32 12.06
CA GLN A 151 10.24 -6.60 12.00
C GLN A 151 9.81 -7.45 10.79
N VAL A 152 8.52 -7.45 10.44
CA VAL A 152 8.03 -8.09 9.22
C VAL A 152 8.64 -7.42 7.99
N ASP A 153 8.65 -6.10 7.94
CA ASP A 153 9.18 -5.33 6.82
C ASP A 153 10.69 -5.59 6.62
N PHE A 154 11.49 -5.58 7.69
CA PHE A 154 12.93 -5.90 7.63
C PHE A 154 13.19 -7.33 7.13
N ARG A 155 12.39 -8.29 7.59
CA ARG A 155 12.51 -9.67 7.16
C ARG A 155 12.11 -9.84 5.68
N LEU A 156 11.08 -9.14 5.23
CA LEU A 156 10.66 -9.13 3.82
C LEU A 156 11.80 -8.69 2.90
N ILE A 157 12.52 -7.62 3.26
CA ILE A 157 13.66 -7.13 2.48
C ILE A 157 14.77 -8.19 2.38
N ASN A 158 15.08 -8.85 3.50
CA ASN A 158 16.15 -9.84 3.53
C ASN A 158 15.81 -11.12 2.75
N GLU A 159 14.55 -11.51 2.72
CA GLU A 159 14.11 -12.78 2.12
C GLU A 159 13.54 -12.65 0.70
N ASN A 160 13.30 -11.43 0.19
CA ASN A 160 12.69 -11.21 -1.13
C ASN A 160 13.59 -10.37 -2.06
N PRO A 161 14.46 -11.00 -2.86
CA PRO A 161 15.39 -10.29 -3.75
C PRO A 161 14.74 -9.32 -4.74
N ILE A 162 13.46 -9.53 -5.10
CA ILE A 162 12.71 -8.62 -5.97
C ILE A 162 12.61 -7.20 -5.41
N LEU A 163 12.70 -7.02 -4.10
CA LEU A 163 12.70 -5.72 -3.44
C LEU A 163 13.96 -4.90 -3.73
N GLN A 164 15.05 -5.54 -4.16
CA GLN A 164 16.22 -4.80 -4.64
C GLN A 164 15.92 -4.02 -5.94
N GLU A 165 15.05 -4.53 -6.80
CA GLU A 165 14.57 -3.79 -7.96
C GLU A 165 13.66 -2.63 -7.55
N ALA A 166 12.78 -2.83 -6.55
CA ALA A 166 11.97 -1.74 -5.99
C ALA A 166 12.84 -0.60 -5.43
N TYR A 167 13.94 -0.94 -4.72
CA TYR A 167 14.93 0.03 -4.26
C TYR A 167 15.48 0.84 -5.44
N GLN A 168 15.95 0.18 -6.50
CA GLN A 168 16.52 0.86 -7.68
C GLN A 168 15.50 1.77 -8.36
N ILE A 169 14.26 1.32 -8.49
CA ILE A 169 13.17 2.13 -9.04
C ILE A 169 12.96 3.39 -8.21
N LEU A 170 12.83 3.25 -6.90
CA LEU A 170 12.60 4.38 -6.01
C LEU A 170 13.81 5.33 -5.93
N GLU A 171 15.03 4.83 -6.07
CA GLU A 171 16.23 5.66 -6.09
C GLU A 171 16.30 6.53 -7.35
N GLN A 172 15.89 6.00 -8.50
CA GLN A 172 16.08 6.62 -9.82
C GLN A 172 14.87 7.40 -10.33
N ILE A 173 13.67 7.19 -9.77
CA ILE A 173 12.47 7.84 -10.27
C ILE A 173 12.53 9.36 -10.10
N GLU A 174 12.16 10.09 -11.16
CA GLU A 174 12.03 11.54 -11.12
C GLU A 174 10.99 11.98 -10.07
N PRO A 175 11.12 13.19 -9.50
CA PRO A 175 10.16 13.71 -8.55
C PRO A 175 8.75 13.85 -9.17
N TYR A 176 7.75 13.36 -8.47
CA TYR A 176 6.34 13.32 -8.87
C TYR A 176 5.43 13.78 -7.72
N GLU A 177 4.16 14.00 -8.00
CA GLU A 177 3.15 14.42 -7.02
C GLU A 177 1.84 13.67 -7.22
N ILE A 178 0.97 13.68 -6.22
CA ILE A 178 -0.44 13.32 -6.36
C ILE A 178 -1.22 14.63 -6.35
N LYS A 179 -1.71 15.04 -7.51
CA LYS A 179 -2.34 16.33 -7.72
C LYS A 179 -3.45 16.59 -6.70
N GLY A 180 -3.41 17.73 -6.06
CA GLY A 180 -4.38 18.12 -5.03
C GLY A 180 -4.27 17.47 -3.67
N MET A 181 -3.37 16.48 -3.48
CA MET A 181 -3.26 15.72 -2.22
C MET A 181 -1.86 15.75 -1.60
N ILE A 182 -0.83 15.38 -2.34
CA ILE A 182 0.52 15.19 -1.80
C ILE A 182 1.52 15.80 -2.77
N THR A 183 2.31 16.75 -2.28
CA THR A 183 3.26 17.50 -3.07
C THR A 183 4.49 16.68 -3.45
N LYS A 184 5.18 17.14 -4.47
CA LYS A 184 6.47 16.60 -4.93
C LYS A 184 7.52 16.53 -3.81
N ASP A 185 7.59 17.56 -2.98
CA ASP A 185 8.57 17.63 -1.88
C ASP A 185 8.25 16.61 -0.79
N GLU A 186 6.97 16.46 -0.44
CA GLU A 186 6.52 15.47 0.54
C GLU A 186 6.81 14.04 0.07
N LEU A 187 6.52 13.72 -1.19
CA LEU A 187 6.83 12.40 -1.75
C LEU A 187 8.33 12.16 -1.87
N THR A 188 9.12 13.18 -2.21
CA THR A 188 10.57 13.07 -2.26
C THR A 188 11.15 12.78 -0.88
N GLN A 189 10.71 13.49 0.17
CA GLN A 189 11.16 13.27 1.53
C GLN A 189 10.74 11.89 2.06
N SER A 190 9.48 11.50 1.85
CA SER A 190 8.98 10.19 2.25
C SER A 190 9.74 9.06 1.57
N ARG A 191 9.99 9.18 0.27
CA ARG A 191 10.79 8.22 -0.51
C ARG A 191 12.21 8.11 0.02
N GLN A 192 12.88 9.24 0.30
CA GLN A 192 14.22 9.24 0.88
C GLN A 192 14.25 8.51 2.23
N TRP A 193 13.28 8.79 3.09
CA TRP A 193 13.17 8.10 4.36
C TRP A 193 13.00 6.58 4.17
N ILE A 194 12.17 6.14 3.24
CA ILE A 194 11.99 4.71 2.93
C ILE A 194 13.32 4.07 2.49
N LEU A 195 14.05 4.73 1.58
CA LEU A 195 15.33 4.23 1.07
C LEU A 195 16.39 4.14 2.18
N GLU A 196 16.48 5.16 3.02
CA GLU A 196 17.45 5.16 4.15
C GLU A 196 17.05 4.13 5.20
N HIS A 197 15.82 4.26 5.73
CA HIS A 197 15.38 3.45 6.86
C HIS A 197 15.30 1.96 6.54
N PHE A 198 14.67 1.58 5.43
CA PHE A 198 14.45 0.17 5.15
C PHE A 198 15.58 -0.52 4.37
N PHE A 199 16.29 0.19 3.51
CA PHE A 199 17.25 -0.47 2.61
C PHE A 199 18.72 -0.20 2.93
N LYS A 200 19.06 0.94 3.54
CA LYS A 200 20.46 1.30 3.82
C LYS A 200 20.85 1.11 5.28
N GLU A 201 19.95 1.38 6.23
CA GLU A 201 20.18 1.05 7.62
C GLU A 201 20.12 -0.47 7.79
N GLY A 202 21.16 -1.06 8.33
CA GLY A 202 21.12 -2.49 8.66
C GLY A 202 20.29 -2.74 9.91
N HIS A 203 19.28 -3.59 9.83
CA HIS A 203 18.42 -3.95 10.95
C HIS A 203 18.58 -5.42 11.33
N GLU A 204 18.70 -5.69 12.64
CA GLU A 204 18.54 -7.05 13.15
C GLU A 204 17.06 -7.45 13.08
N VAL A 205 16.80 -8.66 12.60
CA VAL A 205 15.45 -9.19 12.49
C VAL A 205 15.14 -10.05 13.71
N GLU A 206 14.13 -9.64 14.47
CA GLU A 206 13.58 -10.42 15.58
C GLU A 206 12.34 -11.22 15.13
N GLU A 207 12.10 -12.37 15.75
CA GLU A 207 10.87 -13.13 15.51
C GLU A 207 9.65 -12.38 16.07
N THR A 208 8.62 -12.27 15.25
CA THR A 208 7.36 -11.63 15.62
C THR A 208 6.46 -12.60 16.41
N ARG A 209 5.73 -12.08 17.39
CA ARG A 209 4.87 -12.87 18.31
C ARG A 209 3.40 -12.80 17.94
N TYR A 210 2.94 -11.65 17.45
CA TYR A 210 1.53 -11.34 17.23
C TYR A 210 1.20 -11.04 15.77
N LEU A 211 2.16 -10.51 14.99
CA LEU A 211 2.06 -10.30 13.54
C LEU A 211 3.01 -11.29 12.83
N TRP A 212 2.51 -12.47 12.55
CA TRP A 212 3.37 -13.54 12.05
C TRP A 212 3.83 -13.32 10.61
N TYR A 213 5.13 -13.40 10.38
CA TYR A 213 5.74 -13.29 9.05
C TYR A 213 5.10 -14.23 8.02
N ARG A 214 4.86 -15.50 8.41
CA ARG A 214 4.20 -16.47 7.53
C ARG A 214 2.82 -16.03 7.08
N ASP A 215 2.04 -15.42 7.96
CA ASP A 215 0.71 -14.92 7.62
C ASP A 215 0.82 -13.74 6.64
N MET A 216 1.83 -12.89 6.81
CA MET A 216 2.09 -11.77 5.89
C MET A 216 2.51 -12.25 4.51
N MET A 217 3.37 -13.27 4.38
CA MET A 217 3.71 -13.85 3.09
C MET A 217 2.47 -14.45 2.39
N GLN A 218 1.63 -15.17 3.13
CA GLN A 218 0.36 -15.69 2.59
C GLN A 218 -0.60 -14.56 2.21
N PHE A 219 -0.62 -13.49 2.98
CA PHE A 219 -1.42 -12.30 2.68
C PHE A 219 -0.97 -11.67 1.36
N VAL A 220 0.31 -11.39 1.18
CA VAL A 220 0.86 -10.79 -0.05
C VAL A 220 0.53 -11.64 -1.28
N GLU A 221 0.72 -12.96 -1.22
CA GLU A 221 0.39 -13.85 -2.32
C GLU A 221 -1.10 -13.85 -2.68
N LYS A 222 -1.98 -13.81 -1.69
CA LYS A 222 -3.43 -13.70 -1.91
C LYS A 222 -3.83 -12.34 -2.45
N MET A 223 -3.16 -11.26 -2.00
CA MET A 223 -3.45 -9.91 -2.47
C MET A 223 -3.17 -9.76 -3.95
N LYS A 224 -2.07 -10.31 -4.44
CA LYS A 224 -1.77 -10.35 -5.88
C LYS A 224 -2.96 -10.85 -6.70
N GLU A 225 -3.56 -11.98 -6.32
CA GLU A 225 -4.70 -12.56 -7.04
C GLU A 225 -5.98 -11.72 -6.88
N GLN A 226 -6.29 -11.31 -5.65
CA GLN A 226 -7.53 -10.57 -5.35
C GLN A 226 -7.53 -9.17 -5.98
N ILE A 227 -6.42 -8.47 -5.94
CA ILE A 227 -6.30 -7.14 -6.57
C ILE A 227 -6.40 -7.29 -8.09
N MET A 228 -5.72 -8.28 -8.70
CA MET A 228 -5.87 -8.53 -10.13
C MET A 228 -7.32 -8.76 -10.52
N GLU A 229 -8.05 -9.57 -9.77
CA GLU A 229 -9.48 -9.83 -10.04
C GLU A 229 -10.31 -8.55 -9.95
N ARG A 230 -10.06 -7.71 -8.93
CA ARG A 230 -10.75 -6.42 -8.76
C ARG A 230 -10.43 -5.43 -9.88
N LEU A 231 -9.16 -5.28 -10.24
CA LEU A 231 -8.73 -4.38 -11.31
C LEU A 231 -9.43 -4.69 -12.63
N PHE A 232 -9.65 -5.98 -12.93
CA PHE A 232 -10.39 -6.39 -14.13
C PHE A 232 -11.90 -6.19 -14.02
N LYS A 233 -12.50 -6.53 -12.86
CA LYS A 233 -13.96 -6.45 -12.67
C LYS A 233 -14.47 -5.01 -12.52
N GLU A 234 -13.69 -4.15 -11.89
CA GLU A 234 -14.09 -2.79 -11.51
C GLU A 234 -13.65 -1.74 -12.55
N GLU A 235 -13.26 -2.16 -13.75
CA GLU A 235 -12.88 -1.29 -14.87
C GLU A 235 -11.70 -0.33 -14.62
N TYR A 236 -10.85 -0.59 -13.60
CA TYR A 236 -9.66 0.23 -13.35
C TYR A 236 -8.64 0.19 -14.50
N LEU A 237 -8.70 -0.84 -15.33
CA LEU A 237 -7.79 -1.03 -16.45
C LEU A 237 -8.43 -0.67 -17.80
N CYS A 238 -9.68 -0.22 -17.82
CA CYS A 238 -10.39 0.26 -19.01
C CYS A 238 -10.19 1.77 -19.16
N ILE A 239 -8.97 2.20 -19.52
CA ILE A 239 -8.70 3.59 -19.89
C ILE A 239 -8.87 3.71 -21.40
N SER A 240 -9.96 4.33 -21.84
CA SER A 240 -10.12 4.71 -23.26
C SER A 240 -9.07 5.76 -23.62
N VAL A 241 -8.22 5.47 -24.59
CA VAL A 241 -7.18 6.35 -25.12
C VAL A 241 -7.77 7.31 -26.15
#